data_a41908e2527976a73f1b8d029b91f0ba
#
_entry.id   a41908e2527976a73f1b8d029b91f0ba
#
_cell.length_a   1.000
_cell.length_b   1.000
_cell.length_c   1.000
_cell.angle_alpha   90.00
_cell.angle_beta   90.00
_cell.angle_gamma   90.00
#
_symmetry.space_group_name_H-M   'P 1'
#
loop_
_entity.id
_entity.type
_entity.pdbx_description
1 polymer ?
#
loop_
_entity_poly.entity_id
_entity_poly.type
_entity_poly.pdbx_seq_one_letter_code
_entity_poly.pdbx_strand_id
1 'polypeptide(L)'
;MNRAAEFRLAKISEAEVTALRERIAELEAQINKPETEAFMRGVPLEAAHQRERWGAAHDAGKAPLDWFWLIGYLAQKAATSAINGDVEKAKHHTISTAAALSNWHLQLAGVDNRMRPGIAERKGEA
;
A
#
# COMPACT_ATOMS: atom_id res chain seq x y z
N MET A 1 36.11 -7.99 19.58
CA MET A 1 35.13 -7.81 20.65
C MET A 1 35.62 -8.45 21.92
N ASN A 2 35.48 -7.80 23.03
CA ASN A 2 35.97 -8.40 24.23
C ASN A 2 34.94 -9.34 24.86
N ARG A 3 35.43 -10.20 25.73
CA ARG A 3 34.63 -11.25 26.33
C ARG A 3 33.49 -10.74 27.20
N ALA A 4 33.72 -9.63 27.88
CA ALA A 4 32.73 -9.06 28.78
C ALA A 4 31.53 -8.52 27.97
N ALA A 5 31.79 -7.93 26.81
CA ALA A 5 30.73 -7.43 25.96
C ALA A 5 29.92 -8.58 25.37
N GLU A 6 30.60 -9.65 24.93
CA GLU A 6 29.90 -10.84 24.41
C GLU A 6 29.02 -11.45 25.47
N PHE A 7 29.51 -11.56 26.67
CA PHE A 7 28.78 -12.12 27.79
C PHE A 7 27.53 -11.30 28.09
N ARG A 8 27.63 -9.97 28.04
CA ARG A 8 26.50 -9.10 28.29
C ARG A 8 25.42 -9.23 27.21
N LEU A 9 25.84 -9.32 25.96
CA LEU A 9 24.89 -9.51 24.88
C LEU A 9 24.14 -10.84 25.00
N ALA A 10 24.89 -11.88 25.43
CA ALA A 10 24.28 -13.19 25.62
C ALA A 10 23.33 -13.22 26.81
N LYS A 11 23.41 -12.20 27.67
CA LYS A 11 22.61 -12.15 28.88
C LYS A 11 21.43 -11.22 28.81
N ILE A 12 20.92 -10.94 27.60
CA ILE A 12 19.64 -10.25 27.48
C ILE A 12 18.63 -11.08 28.22
N SER A 13 17.96 -10.49 29.20
CA SER A 13 17.08 -11.23 30.07
C SER A 13 15.85 -11.73 29.35
N GLU A 14 15.31 -12.85 29.86
CA GLU A 14 14.06 -13.36 29.33
C GLU A 14 12.92 -12.36 29.48
N ALA A 15 12.97 -11.56 30.54
CA ALA A 15 11.98 -10.51 30.76
C ALA A 15 12.03 -9.46 29.65
N GLU A 16 13.25 -9.08 29.22
CA GLU A 16 13.39 -8.13 28.11
C GLU A 16 12.91 -8.71 26.80
N VAL A 17 13.22 -9.98 26.53
CA VAL A 17 12.74 -10.65 25.32
C VAL A 17 11.21 -10.72 25.31
N THR A 18 10.62 -11.08 26.45
CA THR A 18 9.16 -11.15 26.58
C THR A 18 8.53 -9.78 26.35
N ALA A 19 9.10 -8.74 26.95
CA ALA A 19 8.58 -7.38 26.77
C ALA A 19 8.64 -6.95 25.32
N LEU A 20 9.74 -7.26 24.62
CA LEU A 20 9.87 -6.92 23.20
C LEU A 20 8.87 -7.69 22.33
N ARG A 21 8.66 -8.96 22.63
CA ARG A 21 7.68 -9.78 21.91
C ARG A 21 6.27 -9.25 22.12
N GLU A 22 5.95 -8.85 23.34
CA GLU A 22 4.65 -8.27 23.65
C GLU A 22 4.46 -6.94 22.90
N ARG A 23 5.53 -6.13 22.83
CA ARG A 23 5.45 -4.87 22.09
C ARG A 23 5.28 -5.09 20.60
N ILE A 24 5.97 -6.09 20.04
CA ILE A 24 5.81 -6.46 18.64
C ILE A 24 4.36 -6.88 18.36
N ALA A 25 3.81 -7.75 19.21
CA ALA A 25 2.44 -8.21 19.06
C ALA A 25 1.45 -7.06 19.13
N GLU A 26 1.66 -6.13 20.04
CA GLU A 26 0.86 -4.93 20.18
C GLU A 26 0.87 -4.08 18.91
N LEU A 27 2.07 -3.84 18.37
CA LEU A 27 2.24 -3.04 17.17
C LEU A 27 1.63 -3.74 15.95
N GLU A 28 1.82 -5.05 15.84
CA GLU A 28 1.21 -5.83 14.77
C GLU A 28 -0.30 -5.77 14.82
N ALA A 29 -0.87 -5.83 16.04
CA ALA A 29 -2.31 -5.73 16.20
C ALA A 29 -2.85 -4.36 15.79
N GLN A 30 -2.07 -3.30 16.02
CA GLN A 30 -2.45 -1.96 15.59
C GLN A 30 -2.40 -1.80 14.08
N ILE A 31 -1.42 -2.44 13.44
CA ILE A 31 -1.20 -2.32 12.01
C ILE A 31 -2.12 -3.24 11.21
N ASN A 32 -2.29 -4.47 11.69
CA ASN A 32 -2.98 -5.53 10.95
C ASN A 32 -4.39 -5.81 11.49
N LYS A 33 -5.17 -4.77 11.70
CA LYS A 33 -6.54 -4.94 12.17
C LYS A 33 -7.38 -5.65 11.12
N PRO A 34 -8.20 -6.63 11.53
CA PRO A 34 -9.08 -7.32 10.59
C PRO A 34 -9.96 -6.36 9.79
N GLU A 35 -10.38 -5.26 10.41
CA GLU A 35 -11.25 -4.27 9.77
C GLU A 35 -10.60 -3.58 8.58
N THR A 36 -9.27 -3.51 8.57
CA THR A 36 -8.54 -2.88 7.48
C THR A 36 -7.85 -3.87 6.56
N GLU A 37 -7.92 -5.16 6.87
CA GLU A 37 -7.24 -6.18 6.09
C GLU A 37 -7.72 -6.23 4.65
N ALA A 38 -9.03 -6.16 4.45
CA ALA A 38 -9.61 -6.15 3.11
C ALA A 38 -9.16 -4.93 2.32
N PHE A 39 -9.07 -3.77 3.00
CA PHE A 39 -8.57 -2.55 2.40
C PHE A 39 -7.10 -2.72 1.96
N MET A 40 -6.26 -3.22 2.86
CA MET A 40 -4.83 -3.39 2.58
C MET A 40 -4.57 -4.37 1.43
N ARG A 41 -5.41 -5.40 1.31
CA ARG A 41 -5.30 -6.34 0.20
C ARG A 41 -5.90 -5.79 -1.09
N GLY A 42 -6.98 -5.06 -0.96
CA GLY A 42 -7.72 -4.55 -2.12
C GLY A 42 -6.97 -3.45 -2.87
N VAL A 43 -6.22 -2.61 -2.16
CA VAL A 43 -5.56 -1.47 -2.77
C VAL A 43 -4.55 -1.88 -3.85
N PRO A 44 -3.61 -2.80 -3.60
CA PRO A 44 -2.68 -3.20 -4.66
C PRO A 44 -3.37 -3.87 -5.84
N LEU A 45 -4.42 -4.66 -5.58
CA LEU A 45 -5.15 -5.32 -6.66
C LEU A 45 -5.89 -4.32 -7.52
N GLU A 46 -6.56 -3.36 -6.90
CA GLU A 46 -7.27 -2.33 -7.63
C GLU A 46 -6.29 -1.40 -8.37
N ALA A 47 -5.15 -1.11 -7.77
CA ALA A 47 -4.13 -0.30 -8.43
C ALA A 47 -3.64 -0.98 -9.71
N ALA A 48 -3.38 -2.29 -9.63
CA ALA A 48 -2.98 -3.06 -10.81
C ALA A 48 -4.09 -3.06 -11.86
N HIS A 49 -5.35 -3.21 -11.43
CA HIS A 49 -6.50 -3.18 -12.33
C HIS A 49 -6.62 -1.84 -13.05
N GLN A 50 -6.40 -0.74 -12.34
CA GLN A 50 -6.44 0.59 -12.95
C GLN A 50 -5.34 0.77 -13.99
N ARG A 51 -4.12 0.30 -13.68
CA ARG A 51 -3.00 0.37 -14.64
C ARG A 51 -3.27 -0.47 -15.87
N GLU A 52 -3.82 -1.65 -15.69
CA GLU A 52 -4.15 -2.53 -16.80
C GLU A 52 -5.24 -1.94 -17.68
N ARG A 53 -6.25 -1.37 -17.05
CA ARG A 53 -7.40 -0.81 -17.75
C ARG A 53 -7.05 0.41 -18.59
N TRP A 54 -6.21 1.30 -18.06
CA TRP A 54 -5.92 2.58 -18.71
C TRP A 54 -4.56 2.62 -19.40
N GLY A 55 -3.65 1.72 -19.03
CA GLY A 55 -2.32 1.65 -19.63
C GLY A 55 -1.32 2.57 -18.97
N ALA A 56 -0.05 2.20 -19.12
CA ALA A 56 1.05 2.93 -18.48
C ALA A 56 1.20 4.34 -19.05
N ALA A 57 0.98 4.49 -20.34
CA ALA A 57 1.14 5.80 -20.97
C ALA A 57 0.14 6.81 -20.43
N HIS A 58 -1.04 6.35 -20.08
CA HIS A 58 -2.08 7.20 -19.51
C HIS A 58 -1.62 7.78 -18.17
N ASP A 59 -1.11 6.92 -17.29
CA ASP A 59 -0.62 7.37 -15.98
C ASP A 59 0.63 8.22 -16.10
N ALA A 60 1.53 7.86 -17.00
CA ALA A 60 2.77 8.60 -17.19
C ALA A 60 2.51 10.01 -17.69
N GLY A 61 1.44 10.20 -18.43
CA GLY A 61 1.08 11.51 -18.97
C GLY A 61 0.32 12.42 -18.03
N LYS A 62 -0.06 11.93 -16.85
CA LYS A 62 -0.85 12.74 -15.92
C LYS A 62 0.00 13.79 -15.23
N ALA A 63 -0.49 15.02 -15.23
CA ALA A 63 0.07 16.11 -14.43
C ALA A 63 -0.49 16.02 -13.00
N PRO A 64 0.13 16.71 -12.02
CA PRO A 64 -0.36 16.66 -10.66
C PRO A 64 -1.84 16.98 -10.49
N LEU A 65 -2.35 17.96 -11.25
CA LEU A 65 -3.76 18.30 -11.14
C LEU A 65 -4.68 17.25 -11.76
N ASP A 66 -4.18 16.47 -12.71
CA ASP A 66 -4.96 15.35 -13.25
C ASP A 66 -5.17 14.29 -12.17
N TRP A 67 -4.13 14.02 -11.38
CA TRP A 67 -4.25 13.12 -10.24
C TRP A 67 -5.20 13.67 -9.19
N PHE A 68 -5.09 14.96 -8.91
CA PHE A 68 -5.96 15.60 -7.93
C PHE A 68 -7.43 15.43 -8.32
N TRP A 69 -7.77 15.71 -9.56
CA TRP A 69 -9.15 15.58 -10.03
C TRP A 69 -9.65 14.14 -10.01
N LEU A 70 -8.80 13.21 -10.42
CA LEU A 70 -9.17 11.78 -10.40
C LEU A 70 -9.43 11.31 -8.97
N ILE A 71 -8.51 11.62 -8.07
CA ILE A 71 -8.61 11.18 -6.67
C ILE A 71 -9.80 11.85 -6.01
N GLY A 72 -10.00 13.14 -6.26
CA GLY A 72 -11.15 13.86 -5.73
C GLY A 72 -12.48 13.29 -6.23
N TYR A 73 -12.52 12.93 -7.49
CA TYR A 73 -13.71 12.33 -8.08
C TYR A 73 -14.02 10.97 -7.42
N LEU A 74 -13.00 10.13 -7.25
CA LEU A 74 -13.18 8.83 -6.61
C LEU A 74 -13.59 8.98 -5.14
N ALA A 75 -12.98 9.92 -4.44
CA ALA A 75 -13.33 10.20 -3.05
C ALA A 75 -14.77 10.71 -2.94
N GLN A 76 -15.21 11.53 -3.88
CA GLN A 76 -16.59 12.01 -3.91
C GLN A 76 -17.57 10.85 -4.10
N LYS A 77 -17.23 9.89 -4.94
CA LYS A 77 -18.08 8.70 -5.12
C LYS A 77 -18.22 7.93 -3.82
N ALA A 78 -17.13 7.80 -3.07
CA ALA A 78 -17.18 7.15 -1.76
C ALA A 78 -18.10 7.91 -0.82
N ALA A 79 -17.95 9.23 -0.76
CA ALA A 79 -18.77 10.06 0.12
C ALA A 79 -20.26 9.96 -0.24
N THR A 80 -20.57 10.04 -1.52
CA THR A 80 -21.96 9.95 -2.00
C THR A 80 -22.58 8.61 -1.63
N SER A 81 -21.83 7.52 -1.84
CA SER A 81 -22.32 6.19 -1.48
C SER A 81 -22.55 6.05 0.01
N ALA A 82 -21.64 6.59 0.83
CA ALA A 82 -21.77 6.55 2.28
C ALA A 82 -22.98 7.35 2.75
N ILE A 83 -23.18 8.53 2.19
CA ILE A 83 -24.33 9.37 2.53
C ILE A 83 -25.63 8.66 2.19
N ASN A 84 -25.66 7.94 1.09
CA ASN A 84 -26.84 7.21 0.64
C ASN A 84 -27.03 5.87 1.36
N GLY A 85 -26.16 5.52 2.28
CA GLY A 85 -26.26 4.30 3.05
C GLY A 85 -25.75 3.06 2.34
N ASP A 86 -25.13 3.20 1.18
CA ASP A 86 -24.56 2.06 0.46
C ASP A 86 -23.12 1.85 0.93
N VAL A 87 -22.98 1.18 2.06
CA VAL A 87 -21.71 1.02 2.74
C VAL A 87 -20.73 0.20 1.90
N GLU A 88 -21.20 -0.86 1.26
CA GLU A 88 -20.33 -1.72 0.48
C GLU A 88 -19.74 -0.99 -0.72
N LYS A 89 -20.56 -0.19 -1.39
CA LYS A 89 -20.09 0.62 -2.50
C LYS A 89 -19.12 1.70 -2.03
N ALA A 90 -19.41 2.31 -0.89
CA ALA A 90 -18.52 3.30 -0.29
C ALA A 90 -17.15 2.70 0.01
N LYS A 91 -17.12 1.49 0.59
CA LYS A 91 -15.86 0.79 0.86
C LYS A 91 -15.09 0.53 -0.42
N HIS A 92 -15.78 0.09 -1.47
CA HIS A 92 -15.14 -0.14 -2.77
C HIS A 92 -14.50 1.16 -3.28
N HIS A 93 -15.21 2.26 -3.19
CA HIS A 93 -14.69 3.54 -3.68
C HIS A 93 -13.54 4.08 -2.83
N THR A 94 -13.47 3.75 -1.53
CA THR A 94 -12.30 4.12 -0.75
C THR A 94 -11.07 3.35 -1.23
N ILE A 95 -11.24 2.09 -1.59
CA ILE A 95 -10.16 1.27 -2.16
C ILE A 95 -9.71 1.85 -3.50
N SER A 96 -10.65 2.19 -4.36
CA SER A 96 -10.34 2.79 -5.67
C SER A 96 -9.59 4.11 -5.52
N THR A 97 -9.97 4.91 -4.55
CA THR A 97 -9.30 6.19 -4.25
C THR A 97 -7.85 5.96 -3.81
N ALA A 98 -7.66 5.03 -2.88
CA ALA A 98 -6.33 4.71 -2.38
C ALA A 98 -5.46 4.08 -3.47
N ALA A 99 -6.07 3.29 -4.36
CA ALA A 99 -5.37 2.71 -5.50
C ALA A 99 -4.85 3.80 -6.45
N ALA A 100 -5.66 4.82 -6.70
CA ALA A 100 -5.21 5.94 -7.52
C ALA A 100 -4.06 6.69 -6.84
N LEU A 101 -4.13 6.88 -5.53
CA LEU A 101 -3.02 7.46 -4.78
C LEU A 101 -1.76 6.62 -4.89
N SER A 102 -1.89 5.31 -4.81
CA SER A 102 -0.77 4.38 -4.96
C SER A 102 -0.12 4.51 -6.33
N ASN A 103 -0.92 4.61 -7.38
CA ASN A 103 -0.40 4.78 -8.74
C ASN A 103 0.29 6.14 -8.92
N TRP A 104 -0.26 7.19 -8.32
CA TRP A 104 0.38 8.48 -8.33
C TRP A 104 1.72 8.44 -7.60
N HIS A 105 1.76 7.76 -6.47
CA HIS A 105 3.00 7.59 -5.73
C HIS A 105 4.07 6.92 -6.59
N LEU A 106 3.70 5.89 -7.33
CA LEU A 106 4.63 5.22 -8.24
C LEU A 106 5.17 6.17 -9.31
N GLN A 107 4.30 7.00 -9.87
CA GLN A 107 4.73 8.00 -10.85
C GLN A 107 5.73 8.98 -10.24
N LEU A 108 5.42 9.47 -9.03
CA LEU A 108 6.30 10.42 -8.33
C LEU A 108 7.64 9.79 -7.97
N ALA A 109 7.64 8.50 -7.67
CA ALA A 109 8.86 7.78 -7.35
C ALA A 109 9.72 7.48 -8.60
N GLY A 110 9.19 7.75 -9.78
CA GLY A 110 9.90 7.47 -11.02
C GLY A 110 9.95 6.00 -11.37
N VAL A 111 9.08 5.20 -10.78
CA VAL A 111 9.06 3.76 -11.03
C VAL A 111 8.23 3.49 -12.29
N ASP A 112 8.73 2.57 -13.11
CA ASP A 112 7.98 2.10 -14.27
C ASP A 112 6.84 1.23 -13.78
N ASN A 113 5.62 1.73 -13.87
CA ASN A 113 4.45 1.05 -13.35
C ASN A 113 3.70 0.23 -14.39
N ARG A 114 4.32 -0.03 -15.54
CA ARG A 114 3.67 -0.85 -16.56
C ARG A 114 3.54 -2.29 -16.07
N MET A 115 2.44 -2.90 -16.44
CA MET A 115 2.24 -4.32 -16.16
C MET A 115 3.17 -5.12 -17.06
N ARG A 116 3.85 -6.09 -16.48
CA ARG A 116 4.79 -6.91 -17.21
C ARG A 116 4.51 -8.38 -16.96
N PRO A 117 4.58 -9.20 -18.01
CA PRO A 117 4.32 -10.62 -17.84
C PRO A 117 5.42 -11.35 -17.09
N GLY A 118 6.66 -10.81 -17.10
CA GLY A 118 7.76 -11.45 -16.39
C GLY A 118 8.87 -10.47 -16.18
N ILE A 119 9.80 -10.89 -15.36
CA ILE A 119 10.88 -9.99 -14.99
C ILE A 119 12.01 -10.04 -15.98
N ALA A 120 12.24 -11.21 -16.53
CA ALA A 120 13.40 -11.45 -17.37
C ALA A 120 13.43 -10.59 -18.60
N GLU A 121 12.27 -10.31 -19.14
CA GLU A 121 12.29 -9.51 -20.35
C GLU A 121 12.69 -8.12 -20.10
N ARG A 122 12.85 -7.80 -18.87
CA ARG A 122 13.45 -6.58 -18.72
C ARG A 122 14.85 -6.58 -19.08
N LYS A 123 15.35 -7.47 -19.12
CA LYS A 123 16.59 -7.41 -19.43
C LYS A 123 16.94 -7.15 -20.57
N GLY A 124 16.43 -6.93 -20.77
CA GLY A 124 16.72 -6.48 -21.68
C GLY A 124 17.36 -6.71 -22.23
N GLU A 125 17.30 -6.97 -21.83
CA GLU A 125 17.65 -7.17 -22.31
C GLU A 125 17.83 -6.99 -23.30
N ALA A 126 17.89 -6.78 -23.25
CA ALA A 126 18.25 -6.56 -24.35
C ALA A 126 18.68 -6.35 -25.20
#